data_2b6a946b3d621d5d5bc22c66efefb619
#
_entry.id   2b6a946b3d621d5d5bc22c66efefb619
#
_cell.length_a   1.000
_cell.length_b   1.000
_cell.length_c   1.000
_cell.angle_alpha   90.00
_cell.angle_beta   90.00
_cell.angle_gamma   90.00
#
_symmetry.space_group_name_H-M   'P 1'
#
loop_
_entity.id
_entity.type
_entity.pdbx_description
1 polymer ?
#
loop_
_entity_poly.entity_id
_entity_poly.type
_entity_poly.pdbx_seq_one_letter_code
_entity_poly.pdbx_strand_id
1 'polypeptide(L)'
;VNGAQRWINIGPMSLQPSEFAKPAVVMLLAGAFYKNTNLLDNEKISWAFVPILIMVGLIFTQPNLSMVLLLLATSVAIYICAGGSIQLILYGMCTMIPLLLLKGLKGYQSSRITTWLHPEADPLGAGYNIIQSLVAFASGGL
;
A
#
# COMPACT_ATOMS: atom_id res chain seq x y z
N VAL A 1 -1.11 12.96 -13.87
CA VAL A 1 -1.17 11.76 -14.70
C VAL A 1 -2.52 11.11 -14.45
N ASN A 2 -3.31 10.86 -15.49
CA ASN A 2 -4.65 10.24 -15.45
C ASN A 2 -5.77 11.01 -14.68
N GLY A 3 -5.71 12.33 -14.59
CA GLY A 3 -6.79 13.17 -14.02
C GLY A 3 -6.98 13.07 -12.50
N ALA A 4 -6.22 12.24 -11.80
CA ALA A 4 -6.31 12.13 -10.34
C ALA A 4 -5.38 13.15 -9.68
N GLN A 5 -5.96 14.13 -9.00
CA GLN A 5 -5.23 15.06 -8.15
C GLN A 5 -4.87 14.33 -6.86
N ARG A 6 -3.60 13.95 -6.71
CA ARG A 6 -3.08 13.22 -5.53
C ARG A 6 -2.31 14.11 -4.58
N TRP A 7 -1.95 15.32 -5.03
CA TRP A 7 -1.09 16.24 -4.32
C TRP A 7 -1.85 17.53 -4.04
N ILE A 8 -1.78 17.99 -2.82
CA ILE A 8 -2.28 19.31 -2.42
C ILE A 8 -1.05 20.22 -2.38
N ASN A 9 -1.03 21.21 -3.28
CA ASN A 9 0.03 22.20 -3.32
C ASN A 9 -0.31 23.32 -2.35
N ILE A 10 0.51 23.49 -1.31
CA ILE A 10 0.39 24.57 -0.32
C ILE A 10 1.64 25.43 -0.47
N GLY A 11 1.58 26.45 -1.34
CA GLY A 11 2.73 27.29 -1.66
C GLY A 11 3.89 26.48 -2.29
N PRO A 12 5.12 26.55 -1.73
CA PRO A 12 6.27 25.82 -2.27
C PRO A 12 6.29 24.31 -1.90
N MET A 13 5.36 23.88 -1.04
CA MET A 13 5.30 22.50 -0.57
C MET A 13 4.15 21.75 -1.21
N SER A 14 4.39 20.51 -1.66
CA SER A 14 3.37 19.58 -2.11
C SER A 14 3.17 18.51 -1.04
N LEU A 15 1.93 18.29 -0.64
CA LEU A 15 1.55 17.35 0.41
C LEU A 15 0.62 16.30 -0.18
N GLN A 16 0.92 15.03 0.09
CA GLN A 16 0.09 13.93 -0.34
C GLN A 16 -0.70 13.39 0.87
N PRO A 17 -2.04 13.54 0.91
CA PRO A 17 -2.85 13.09 2.05
C PRO A 17 -2.72 11.60 2.36
N SER A 18 -2.53 10.76 1.35
CA SER A 18 -2.34 9.31 1.53
C SER A 18 -1.05 8.94 2.30
N GLU A 19 -0.06 9.84 2.38
CA GLU A 19 1.14 9.60 3.20
C GLU A 19 0.81 9.60 4.70
N PHE A 20 -0.17 10.38 5.13
CA PHE A 20 -0.65 10.39 6.52
C PHE A 20 -1.48 9.15 6.87
N ALA A 21 -2.01 8.44 5.89
CA ALA A 21 -2.74 7.19 6.12
C ALA A 21 -1.84 6.10 6.74
N LYS A 22 -0.54 6.08 6.39
CA LYS A 22 0.42 5.09 6.93
C LYS A 22 0.56 5.17 8.44
N PRO A 23 1.01 6.29 9.03
CA PRO A 23 1.11 6.41 10.49
C PRO A 23 -0.26 6.33 11.17
N ALA A 24 -1.32 6.82 10.55
CA ALA A 24 -2.67 6.73 11.11
C ALA A 24 -3.12 5.28 11.28
N VAL A 25 -2.90 4.41 10.29
CA VAL A 25 -3.22 2.98 10.37
C VAL A 25 -2.41 2.30 11.47
N VAL A 26 -1.11 2.61 11.59
CA VAL A 26 -0.25 2.04 12.64
C VAL A 26 -0.77 2.42 14.02
N MET A 27 -1.04 3.70 14.27
CA MET A 27 -1.53 4.19 15.55
C MET A 27 -2.91 3.63 15.90
N LEU A 28 -3.80 3.55 14.92
CA LEU A 28 -5.15 3.05 15.10
C LEU A 28 -5.14 1.56 15.47
N LEU A 29 -4.41 0.74 14.74
CA LEU A 29 -4.33 -0.70 15.02
C LEU A 29 -3.58 -0.98 16.33
N ALA A 30 -2.44 -0.31 16.56
CA ALA A 30 -1.71 -0.47 17.79
C ALA A 30 -2.55 -0.08 19.01
N GLY A 31 -3.29 1.04 18.94
CA GLY A 31 -4.20 1.47 19.99
C GLY A 31 -5.38 0.50 20.21
N ALA A 32 -5.95 -0.02 19.12
CA ALA A 32 -7.04 -0.99 19.19
C ALA A 32 -6.59 -2.30 19.85
N PHE A 33 -5.43 -2.83 19.47
CA PHE A 33 -4.90 -4.08 20.04
C PHE A 33 -4.37 -3.91 21.46
N TYR A 34 -3.79 -2.77 21.80
CA TYR A 34 -3.35 -2.48 23.17
C TYR A 34 -4.51 -2.44 24.17
N LYS A 35 -5.61 -1.82 23.80
CA LYS A 35 -6.77 -1.63 24.68
C LYS A 35 -7.59 -2.91 24.88
N ASN A 36 -7.54 -3.84 23.96
CA ASN A 36 -8.39 -5.03 23.93
C ASN A 36 -7.56 -6.29 23.64
N THR A 37 -6.97 -6.86 24.67
CA THR A 37 -6.25 -8.15 24.55
C THR A 37 -7.15 -9.32 24.13
N ASN A 38 -8.49 -9.19 24.28
CA ASN A 38 -9.51 -10.15 23.85
C ASN A 38 -10.05 -9.88 22.44
N LEU A 39 -9.41 -9.00 21.65
CA LEU A 39 -9.80 -8.74 20.25
C LEU A 39 -9.54 -9.93 19.32
N LEU A 40 -9.00 -11.03 19.83
CA LEU A 40 -8.90 -12.29 19.10
C LEU A 40 -10.27 -12.95 18.89
N ASP A 41 -11.34 -12.49 19.57
CA ASP A 41 -12.72 -12.83 19.26
C ASP A 41 -13.16 -12.15 17.96
N ASN A 42 -13.57 -12.94 17.00
CA ASN A 42 -13.86 -12.57 15.61
C ASN A 42 -14.76 -11.34 15.41
N GLU A 43 -15.69 -11.05 16.32
CA GLU A 43 -16.61 -9.92 16.17
C GLU A 43 -15.96 -8.55 16.43
N LYS A 44 -15.05 -8.45 17.38
CA LYS A 44 -14.42 -7.18 17.75
C LYS A 44 -13.24 -6.79 16.85
N ILE A 45 -12.60 -7.78 16.25
CA ILE A 45 -11.54 -7.57 15.23
C ILE A 45 -12.11 -6.83 14.03
N SER A 46 -13.32 -7.17 13.59
CA SER A 46 -13.92 -6.56 12.41
C SER A 46 -14.07 -5.05 12.56
N TRP A 47 -14.39 -4.54 13.74
CA TRP A 47 -14.53 -3.11 14.00
C TRP A 47 -13.22 -2.33 13.91
N ALA A 48 -12.09 -2.92 14.31
CA ALA A 48 -10.79 -2.30 14.21
C ALA A 48 -10.33 -2.16 12.73
N PHE A 49 -10.76 -3.09 11.87
CA PHE A 49 -10.42 -3.07 10.44
C PHE A 49 -11.35 -2.19 9.58
N VAL A 50 -12.55 -1.84 10.08
CA VAL A 50 -13.50 -1.00 9.31
C VAL A 50 -12.89 0.33 8.84
N PRO A 51 -12.25 1.16 9.69
CA PRO A 51 -11.64 2.40 9.22
C PRO A 51 -10.50 2.16 8.23
N ILE A 52 -9.77 1.06 8.36
CA ILE A 52 -8.71 0.68 7.42
C ILE A 52 -9.29 0.33 6.06
N LEU A 53 -10.36 -0.47 6.04
CA LEU A 53 -11.07 -0.80 4.81
C LEU A 53 -11.62 0.44 4.11
N ILE A 54 -12.13 1.41 4.88
CA ILE A 54 -12.57 2.71 4.33
C ILE A 54 -11.39 3.45 3.73
N MET A 55 -10.25 3.56 4.42
CA MET A 55 -9.05 4.22 3.89
C MET A 55 -8.52 3.52 2.64
N VAL A 56 -8.43 2.20 2.68
CA VAL A 56 -8.00 1.37 1.53
C VAL A 56 -8.96 1.56 0.37
N GLY A 57 -10.27 1.55 0.60
CA GLY A 57 -11.30 1.77 -0.41
C GLY A 57 -11.14 3.15 -1.07
N LEU A 58 -10.95 4.21 -0.29
CA LEU A 58 -10.74 5.56 -0.81
C LEU A 58 -9.44 5.67 -1.62
N ILE A 59 -8.34 5.07 -1.16
CA ILE A 59 -7.07 5.06 -1.89
C ILE A 59 -7.15 4.18 -3.14
N PHE A 60 -7.95 3.11 -3.10
CA PHE A 60 -8.19 2.23 -4.22
C PHE A 60 -8.97 2.89 -5.36
N THR A 61 -9.82 3.89 -5.06
CA THR A 61 -10.46 4.71 -6.10
C THR A 61 -9.44 5.59 -6.84
N GLN A 62 -8.36 5.97 -6.17
CA GLN A 62 -7.20 6.59 -6.78
C GLN A 62 -6.34 5.47 -7.39
N PRO A 63 -5.82 5.56 -8.62
CA PRO A 63 -5.00 4.50 -9.23
C PRO A 63 -3.62 4.38 -8.55
N ASN A 64 -3.60 4.09 -7.24
CA ASN A 64 -2.40 3.97 -6.39
C ASN A 64 -2.35 2.61 -5.69
N LEU A 65 -2.16 1.55 -6.48
CA LEU A 65 -2.12 0.18 -5.96
C LEU A 65 -0.98 -0.06 -4.97
N SER A 66 0.18 0.57 -5.20
CA SER A 66 1.34 0.40 -4.31
C SER A 66 1.03 0.84 -2.88
N MET A 67 0.28 1.94 -2.73
CA MET A 67 -0.12 2.45 -1.42
C MET A 67 -1.13 1.52 -0.73
N VAL A 68 -2.09 1.00 -1.50
CA VAL A 68 -3.06 0.00 -0.98
C VAL A 68 -2.33 -1.24 -0.47
N LEU A 69 -1.40 -1.80 -1.26
CA LEU A 69 -0.62 -2.97 -0.86
C LEU A 69 0.23 -2.70 0.38
N LEU A 70 0.84 -1.52 0.47
CA LEU A 70 1.64 -1.13 1.64
C LEU A 70 0.78 -1.06 2.91
N LEU A 71 -0.39 -0.40 2.85
CA LEU A 71 -1.30 -0.31 4.00
C LEU A 71 -1.82 -1.67 4.44
N LEU A 72 -2.17 -2.53 3.49
CA LEU A 72 -2.60 -3.91 3.79
C LEU A 72 -1.46 -4.72 4.42
N ALA A 73 -0.25 -4.66 3.86
CA ALA A 73 0.91 -5.36 4.41
C ALA A 73 1.25 -4.88 5.82
N THR A 74 1.21 -3.56 6.07
CA THR A 74 1.42 -2.98 7.40
C THR A 74 0.35 -3.44 8.38
N SER A 75 -0.92 -3.45 7.97
CA SER A 75 -2.04 -3.92 8.80
C SER A 75 -1.91 -5.39 9.18
N VAL A 76 -1.53 -6.23 8.21
CA VAL A 76 -1.26 -7.66 8.42
C VAL A 76 -0.08 -7.86 9.38
N ALA A 77 1.01 -7.13 9.20
CA ALA A 77 2.18 -7.23 10.08
C ALA A 77 1.81 -6.88 11.54
N ILE A 78 1.08 -5.79 11.76
CA ILE A 78 0.65 -5.39 13.10
C ILE A 78 -0.30 -6.45 13.71
N TYR A 79 -1.21 -7.00 12.90
CA TYR A 79 -2.13 -8.05 13.35
C TYR A 79 -1.40 -9.33 13.77
N ILE A 80 -0.36 -9.75 13.01
CA ILE A 80 0.51 -10.89 13.38
C ILE A 80 1.25 -10.59 14.69
N CYS A 81 1.84 -9.40 14.82
CA CYS A 81 2.54 -8.99 16.04
C CYS A 81 1.62 -8.94 17.28
N ALA A 82 0.33 -8.67 17.07
CA ALA A 82 -0.69 -8.71 18.14
C ALA A 82 -1.13 -10.13 18.52
N GLY A 83 -0.58 -11.18 17.88
CA GLY A 83 -0.95 -12.57 18.13
C GLY A 83 -2.19 -13.04 17.35
N GLY A 84 -2.53 -12.35 16.27
CA GLY A 84 -3.66 -12.65 15.43
C GLY A 84 -3.54 -13.99 14.68
N SER A 85 -4.67 -14.62 14.36
CA SER A 85 -4.73 -15.91 13.68
C SER A 85 -4.35 -15.80 12.20
N ILE A 86 -3.47 -16.67 11.75
CA ILE A 86 -3.04 -16.75 10.34
C ILE A 86 -4.20 -17.10 9.40
N GLN A 87 -5.20 -17.81 9.90
CA GLN A 87 -6.38 -18.21 9.13
C GLN A 87 -7.17 -17.00 8.62
N LEU A 88 -7.38 -15.97 9.48
CA LEU A 88 -8.08 -14.74 9.08
C LEU A 88 -7.31 -13.99 7.99
N ILE A 89 -5.98 -13.99 8.08
CA ILE A 89 -5.12 -13.39 7.06
C ILE A 89 -5.28 -14.11 5.72
N LEU A 90 -5.26 -15.45 5.74
CA LEU A 90 -5.45 -16.25 4.53
C LEU A 90 -6.82 -16.00 3.89
N TYR A 91 -7.89 -15.93 4.68
CA TYR A 91 -9.22 -15.56 4.17
C TYR A 91 -9.25 -14.15 3.58
N GLY A 92 -8.65 -13.18 4.26
CA GLY A 92 -8.52 -11.81 3.75
C GLY A 92 -7.72 -11.74 2.44
N MET A 93 -6.63 -12.47 2.34
CA MET A 93 -5.84 -12.55 1.10
C MET A 93 -6.61 -13.23 -0.03
N CYS A 94 -7.30 -14.34 0.23
CA CYS A 94 -8.11 -15.04 -0.77
C CYS A 94 -9.23 -14.17 -1.34
N THR A 95 -9.79 -13.25 -0.56
CA THR A 95 -10.83 -12.32 -1.04
C THR A 95 -10.24 -11.09 -1.72
N MET A 96 -9.14 -10.54 -1.20
CA MET A 96 -8.52 -9.31 -1.72
C MET A 96 -7.73 -9.52 -3.01
N ILE A 97 -7.01 -10.63 -3.14
CA ILE A 97 -6.18 -10.89 -4.34
C ILE A 97 -7.01 -10.89 -5.63
N PRO A 98 -8.15 -11.61 -5.73
CA PRO A 98 -8.98 -11.56 -6.93
C PRO A 98 -9.51 -10.15 -7.25
N LEU A 99 -9.92 -9.39 -6.22
CA LEU A 99 -10.40 -8.01 -6.40
C LEU A 99 -9.30 -7.08 -6.92
N LEU A 100 -8.08 -7.24 -6.43
CA LEU A 100 -6.91 -6.49 -6.90
C LEU A 100 -6.54 -6.87 -8.34
N LEU A 101 -6.60 -8.16 -8.69
CA LEU A 101 -6.32 -8.65 -10.03
C LEU A 101 -7.36 -8.16 -11.05
N LEU A 102 -8.65 -8.18 -10.71
CA LEU A 102 -9.71 -7.69 -11.60
C LEU A 102 -9.56 -6.23 -11.99
N LYS A 103 -9.06 -5.37 -11.09
CA LYS A 103 -8.86 -3.94 -11.35
C LYS A 103 -7.44 -3.61 -11.81
N GLY A 104 -6.47 -4.41 -11.40
CA GLY A 104 -5.03 -4.13 -11.52
C GLY A 104 -4.41 -4.41 -12.87
N LEU A 105 -4.99 -5.29 -13.68
CA LEU A 105 -4.40 -5.74 -14.94
C LEU A 105 -4.67 -4.81 -16.14
N LYS A 106 -5.28 -3.66 -15.92
CA LYS A 106 -5.58 -2.70 -17.01
C LYS A 106 -4.43 -1.70 -17.21
N GLY A 107 -3.63 -1.93 -18.23
CA GLY A 107 -2.78 -0.94 -18.89
C GLY A 107 -1.61 -0.35 -18.08
N TYR A 108 -1.87 0.34 -16.99
CA TYR A 108 -0.86 1.06 -16.23
C TYR A 108 0.10 0.13 -15.46
N GLN A 109 -0.34 -1.02 -15.04
CA GLN A 109 0.47 -1.95 -14.24
C GLN A 109 1.26 -2.91 -15.11
N SER A 110 0.72 -3.29 -16.26
CA SER A 110 1.50 -4.02 -17.27
C SER A 110 2.69 -3.16 -17.75
N SER A 111 2.47 -1.86 -17.97
CA SER A 111 3.55 -0.92 -18.29
C SER A 111 4.62 -0.85 -17.20
N ARG A 112 4.27 -0.90 -15.92
CA ARG A 112 5.26 -0.93 -14.82
C ARG A 112 6.06 -2.22 -14.78
N ILE A 113 5.42 -3.36 -15.05
CA ILE A 113 6.11 -4.66 -15.10
C ILE A 113 7.07 -4.70 -16.29
N THR A 114 6.65 -4.23 -17.46
CA THR A 114 7.53 -4.15 -18.64
C THR A 114 8.68 -3.19 -18.42
N THR A 115 8.46 -2.02 -17.82
CA THR A 115 9.52 -1.07 -17.48
C THR A 115 10.49 -1.65 -16.44
N TRP A 116 10.00 -2.47 -15.50
CA TRP A 116 10.86 -3.12 -14.52
C TRP A 116 11.72 -4.23 -15.13
N LEU A 117 11.17 -4.98 -16.08
CA LEU A 117 11.90 -6.04 -16.78
C LEU A 117 12.89 -5.47 -17.83
N HIS A 118 12.51 -4.37 -18.47
CA HIS A 118 13.27 -3.73 -19.55
C HIS A 118 13.37 -2.21 -19.32
N PRO A 119 14.11 -1.77 -18.27
CA PRO A 119 14.26 -0.34 -17.98
C PRO A 119 15.02 0.41 -19.08
N GLU A 120 15.82 -0.30 -19.87
CA GLU A 120 16.57 0.21 -21.02
C GLU A 120 15.67 0.60 -22.21
N ALA A 121 14.42 0.15 -22.26
CA ALA A 121 13.51 0.49 -23.35
C ALA A 121 13.11 1.99 -23.37
N ASP A 122 13.11 2.66 -22.20
CA ASP A 122 12.87 4.09 -22.07
C ASP A 122 13.75 4.68 -20.95
N PRO A 123 15.05 4.88 -21.21
CA PRO A 123 16.04 5.27 -20.19
C PRO A 123 15.81 6.65 -19.59
N LEU A 124 15.21 7.57 -20.34
CA LEU A 124 14.97 8.96 -19.92
C LEU A 124 13.56 9.21 -19.41
N GLY A 125 12.64 8.25 -19.59
CA GLY A 125 11.26 8.33 -19.15
C GLY A 125 10.94 7.35 -18.01
N ALA A 126 10.12 6.34 -18.31
CA ALA A 126 9.64 5.41 -17.30
C ALA A 126 10.74 4.58 -16.62
N GLY A 127 11.82 4.24 -17.33
CA GLY A 127 12.97 3.48 -16.81
C GLY A 127 13.97 4.30 -16.00
N TYR A 128 13.91 5.65 -16.08
CA TYR A 128 14.92 6.54 -15.48
C TYR A 128 15.18 6.26 -14.00
N ASN A 129 14.13 6.16 -13.19
CA ASN A 129 14.26 5.94 -11.74
C ASN A 129 14.92 4.60 -11.41
N ILE A 130 14.64 3.55 -12.20
CA ILE A 130 15.22 2.20 -12.01
C ILE A 130 16.69 2.23 -12.36
N ILE A 131 17.04 2.81 -13.51
CA ILE A 131 18.43 2.94 -13.97
C ILE A 131 19.24 3.77 -12.97
N GLN A 132 18.72 4.92 -12.51
CA GLN A 132 19.41 5.75 -11.52
C GLN A 132 19.61 5.04 -10.18
N SER A 133 18.64 4.25 -9.72
CA SER A 133 18.82 3.45 -8.51
C SER A 133 19.87 2.35 -8.70
N LEU A 134 19.92 1.69 -9.84
CA LEU A 134 20.97 0.70 -10.15
C LEU A 134 22.35 1.35 -10.22
N VAL A 135 22.46 2.52 -10.85
CA VAL A 135 23.70 3.29 -10.89
C VAL A 135 24.13 3.71 -9.49
N ALA A 136 23.20 4.17 -8.65
CA ALA A 136 23.48 4.53 -7.26
C ALA A 136 24.01 3.32 -6.45
N PHE A 137 23.41 2.15 -6.61
CA PHE A 137 23.90 0.92 -5.99
C PHE A 137 25.28 0.52 -6.52
N ALA A 138 25.53 0.63 -7.82
CA ALA A 138 26.79 0.27 -8.44
C ALA A 138 27.94 1.24 -8.07
N SER A 139 27.63 2.54 -7.95
CA SER A 139 28.60 3.59 -7.63
C SER A 139 28.74 3.89 -6.15
N GLY A 140 27.80 3.42 -5.34
CA GLY A 140 27.68 3.80 -3.92
C GLY A 140 28.71 3.19 -3.00
N GLY A 141 29.55 2.26 -3.42
CA GLY A 141 30.62 1.64 -2.60
C GLY A 141 30.20 1.33 -1.16
N LEU A 142 30.93 0.48 -0.48
CA LEU A 142 30.82 0.29 0.98
C LEU A 142 31.47 1.47 1.69
#